data_12bbcbf5d84b9ba179985880efb6aff2
#
_entry.id   12bbcbf5d84b9ba179985880efb6aff2
#
_cell.length_a   1.000
_cell.length_b   1.000
_cell.length_c   1.000
_cell.angle_alpha   90.00
_cell.angle_beta   90.00
_cell.angle_gamma   90.00
#
_symmetry.space_group_name_H-M   'P 1'
#
loop_
_entity.id
_entity.type
_entity.pdbx_description
1 polymer ?
#
loop_
_entity_poly.entity_id
_entity_poly.type
_entity_poly.pdbx_seq_one_letter_code
_entity_poly.pdbx_strand_id
1 'polypeptide(L)'
;MAELPVVPQTITVHLGRPNEAARNVTVPFTEYLKNVASSEIYPTWPEDAIRANIYAQATFALNRIYTEHYRSRGYDFDITNSTAYDQAYVDGRDIFSNVSKIVDELFNNYVTKGTQIQPYFTQYCSGKGVTCQGLSQWGTVSLANQGYTPYRILQYYYGNDINIKTAPVKDIQESYPGRPLRIGSVGEETRIIQRQLNRIAQNYPAIPKIPNANGVFDSATREAVRKFQSIFNLTVDGIVGKATWYKIKQIYVGILRLGELYGEGLRLSDVERQFKTVLRQGDRGSDVRVIQYYLNFIGRFNNNINSPAIDGIFGPETYNSVLSFQRQYGLAQDGIVGRNTWNMLQTVYNNILSSFPGEFAVYNQYRNLFYPGYNLVNGSTGSAVRQLQEFLRVLAKNVASVPTVAVDGIYGTQTGNAVNAAQRYFGLQVVPYVSPTLWNKLLEYYYYNS
;
A
#
# COMPACT_ATOMS: atom_id res chain seq x y z
N MET A 1 11.26 6.04 13.68
CA MET A 1 10.90 6.53 12.33
C MET A 1 10.41 5.33 11.55
N ALA A 2 9.35 5.45 10.72
CA ALA A 2 9.02 4.40 9.78
C ALA A 2 10.23 4.20 8.85
N GLU A 3 10.55 2.95 8.54
CA GLU A 3 11.66 2.65 7.63
C GLU A 3 11.35 3.23 6.25
N LEU A 4 12.23 4.08 5.74
CA LEU A 4 12.05 4.69 4.42
C LEU A 4 12.11 3.60 3.34
N PRO A 5 11.23 3.63 2.34
CA PRO A 5 11.34 2.73 1.20
C PRO A 5 12.70 2.87 0.52
N VAL A 6 13.24 1.75 0.10
CA VAL A 6 14.47 1.68 -0.69
C VAL A 6 14.19 0.88 -1.96
N VAL A 7 14.89 1.22 -3.03
CA VAL A 7 14.89 0.44 -4.27
C VAL A 7 15.94 -0.66 -4.13
N PRO A 8 15.58 -1.94 -4.32
CA PRO A 8 16.58 -3.02 -4.31
C PRO A 8 17.50 -2.94 -5.52
N GLN A 9 18.71 -3.45 -5.42
CA GLN A 9 19.57 -3.64 -6.58
C GLN A 9 19.02 -4.73 -7.49
N THR A 10 18.48 -5.80 -6.91
CA THR A 10 17.90 -6.93 -7.64
C THR A 10 16.51 -7.27 -7.13
N ILE A 11 15.72 -7.95 -7.96
CA ILE A 11 14.41 -8.49 -7.63
C ILE A 11 14.35 -9.95 -8.06
N THR A 12 13.73 -10.80 -7.23
CA THR A 12 13.53 -12.21 -7.55
C THR A 12 12.12 -12.42 -8.09
N VAL A 13 12.03 -12.88 -9.33
CA VAL A 13 10.78 -13.11 -10.07
C VAL A 13 10.49 -14.60 -10.14
N HIS A 14 9.31 -15.00 -9.70
CA HIS A 14 8.79 -16.36 -9.89
C HIS A 14 8.12 -16.48 -11.26
N LEU A 15 8.56 -17.44 -12.09
CA LEU A 15 8.09 -17.60 -13.48
C LEU A 15 6.84 -18.49 -13.55
N GLY A 16 5.83 -18.17 -12.73
CA GLY A 16 4.57 -18.91 -12.65
C GLY A 16 3.59 -18.25 -11.69
N ARG A 17 2.50 -18.95 -11.38
CA ARG A 17 1.59 -18.52 -10.30
C ARG A 17 2.24 -18.80 -8.94
N PRO A 18 1.86 -18.09 -7.88
CA PRO A 18 2.54 -18.21 -6.58
C PRO A 18 2.71 -19.64 -6.05
N ASN A 19 1.72 -20.51 -6.28
CA ASN A 19 1.72 -21.90 -5.81
C ASN A 19 2.12 -22.90 -6.91
N GLU A 20 2.56 -22.43 -8.06
CA GLU A 20 2.99 -23.28 -9.17
C GLU A 20 4.45 -23.67 -9.00
N ALA A 21 4.79 -24.91 -9.37
CA ALA A 21 6.19 -25.34 -9.40
C ALA A 21 6.88 -24.71 -10.61
N ALA A 22 7.52 -23.57 -10.41
CA ALA A 22 8.25 -22.84 -11.44
C ALA A 22 9.59 -22.33 -10.90
N ARG A 23 10.51 -21.97 -11.78
CA ARG A 23 11.81 -21.43 -11.38
C ARG A 23 11.72 -19.96 -10.96
N ASN A 24 12.57 -19.57 -10.04
CA ASN A 24 12.82 -18.18 -9.73
C ASN A 24 14.02 -17.66 -10.53
N VAL A 25 13.94 -16.41 -10.98
CA VAL A 25 15.07 -15.68 -11.59
C VAL A 25 15.32 -14.41 -10.82
N THR A 26 16.60 -14.12 -10.52
CA THR A 26 16.98 -12.88 -9.87
C THR A 26 17.67 -11.99 -10.90
N VAL A 27 17.13 -10.78 -11.10
CA VAL A 27 17.59 -9.83 -12.10
C VAL A 27 17.78 -8.44 -11.47
N PRO A 28 18.60 -7.55 -12.06
CA PRO A 28 18.65 -6.16 -11.65
C PRO A 28 17.25 -5.53 -11.67
N PHE A 29 16.91 -4.72 -10.67
CA PHE A 29 15.59 -4.10 -10.58
C PHE A 29 15.26 -3.23 -11.80
N THR A 30 16.24 -2.52 -12.33
CA THR A 30 16.08 -1.74 -13.57
C THR A 30 15.78 -2.62 -14.78
N GLU A 31 16.46 -3.76 -14.92
CA GLU A 31 16.20 -4.70 -16.00
C GLU A 31 14.82 -5.35 -15.89
N TYR A 32 14.39 -5.64 -14.65
CA TYR A 32 13.02 -6.08 -14.40
C TYR A 32 12.00 -5.05 -14.91
N LEU A 33 12.16 -3.78 -14.54
CA LEU A 33 11.23 -2.72 -14.96
C LEU A 33 11.24 -2.49 -16.47
N LYS A 34 12.42 -2.52 -17.10
CA LYS A 34 12.54 -2.42 -18.56
C LYS A 34 11.80 -3.56 -19.27
N ASN A 35 11.92 -4.76 -18.74
CA ASN A 35 11.25 -5.95 -19.25
C ASN A 35 9.73 -5.82 -19.11
N VAL A 36 9.23 -5.51 -17.92
CA VAL A 36 7.79 -5.32 -17.66
C VAL A 36 7.22 -4.22 -18.55
N ALA A 37 7.85 -3.06 -18.59
CA ALA A 37 7.39 -1.95 -19.42
C ALA A 37 7.37 -2.32 -20.90
N SER A 38 8.41 -3.00 -21.39
CA SER A 38 8.44 -3.48 -22.77
C SER A 38 7.43 -4.61 -23.06
N SER A 39 6.94 -5.31 -22.02
CA SER A 39 5.94 -6.38 -22.14
C SER A 39 4.50 -5.85 -22.16
N GLU A 40 4.25 -4.71 -21.52
CA GLU A 40 2.91 -4.24 -21.23
C GLU A 40 2.49 -3.00 -22.01
N ILE A 41 3.45 -2.17 -22.46
CA ILE A 41 3.16 -0.91 -23.16
C ILE A 41 3.93 -0.83 -24.48
N TYR A 42 3.46 0.03 -25.40
CA TYR A 42 4.06 0.15 -26.72
C TYR A 42 5.08 1.30 -26.74
N PRO A 43 6.23 1.09 -27.37
CA PRO A 43 7.28 2.13 -27.49
C PRO A 43 6.87 3.33 -28.35
N THR A 44 5.81 3.18 -29.14
CA THR A 44 5.25 4.23 -30.00
C THR A 44 4.22 5.13 -29.32
N TRP A 45 3.90 4.87 -28.05
CA TRP A 45 2.97 5.72 -27.30
C TRP A 45 3.58 7.10 -27.00
N PRO A 46 2.75 8.13 -26.74
CA PRO A 46 3.22 9.41 -26.24
C PRO A 46 4.11 9.22 -25.00
N GLU A 47 5.22 9.95 -24.92
CA GLU A 47 6.19 9.81 -23.82
C GLU A 47 5.54 10.01 -22.44
N ASP A 48 4.60 10.96 -22.30
CA ASP A 48 3.88 11.18 -21.04
C ASP A 48 3.04 9.96 -20.62
N ALA A 49 2.48 9.23 -21.57
CA ALA A 49 1.79 7.97 -21.29
C ALA A 49 2.77 6.89 -20.85
N ILE A 50 3.91 6.75 -21.54
CA ILE A 50 4.97 5.79 -21.17
C ILE A 50 5.48 6.09 -19.77
N ARG A 51 5.81 7.35 -19.45
CA ARG A 51 6.27 7.78 -18.12
C ARG A 51 5.25 7.49 -17.03
N ALA A 52 3.97 7.78 -17.24
CA ALA A 52 2.91 7.50 -16.26
C ALA A 52 2.79 6.00 -15.96
N ASN A 53 2.87 5.15 -17.00
CA ASN A 53 2.87 3.70 -16.82
C ASN A 53 4.10 3.20 -16.07
N ILE A 54 5.30 3.71 -16.38
CA ILE A 54 6.54 3.31 -15.69
C ILE A 54 6.49 3.70 -14.21
N TYR A 55 5.97 4.89 -13.86
CA TYR A 55 5.74 5.24 -12.45
C TYR A 55 4.82 4.25 -11.74
N ALA A 56 3.73 3.85 -12.40
CA ALA A 56 2.80 2.88 -11.83
C ALA A 56 3.45 1.50 -11.67
N GLN A 57 4.18 1.03 -12.68
CA GLN A 57 4.86 -0.27 -12.68
C GLN A 57 5.97 -0.33 -11.63
N ALA A 58 6.81 0.71 -11.54
CA ALA A 58 7.87 0.80 -10.53
C ALA A 58 7.29 0.82 -9.11
N THR A 59 6.24 1.61 -8.89
CA THR A 59 5.60 1.72 -7.59
C THR A 59 4.93 0.42 -7.18
N PHE A 60 4.29 -0.28 -8.09
CA PHE A 60 3.69 -1.60 -7.85
C PHE A 60 4.73 -2.61 -7.37
N ALA A 61 5.85 -2.73 -8.10
CA ALA A 61 6.93 -3.64 -7.74
C ALA A 61 7.54 -3.27 -6.37
N LEU A 62 7.79 -1.97 -6.14
CA LEU A 62 8.29 -1.50 -4.85
C LEU A 62 7.31 -1.74 -3.70
N ASN A 63 6.01 -1.65 -3.94
CA ASN A 63 5.00 -2.00 -2.93
C ASN A 63 5.09 -3.48 -2.55
N ARG A 64 5.19 -4.40 -3.53
CA ARG A 64 5.36 -5.84 -3.29
C ARG A 64 6.60 -6.15 -2.44
N ILE A 65 7.71 -5.48 -2.74
CA ILE A 65 8.96 -5.62 -2.01
C ILE A 65 8.84 -5.02 -0.60
N TYR A 66 8.39 -3.78 -0.50
CA TYR A 66 8.27 -3.07 0.79
C TYR A 66 7.34 -3.80 1.77
N THR A 67 6.22 -4.31 1.27
CA THR A 67 5.26 -5.08 2.09
C THR A 67 5.72 -6.52 2.33
N GLU A 68 6.80 -6.96 1.67
CA GLU A 68 7.24 -8.37 1.63
C GLU A 68 6.08 -9.31 1.31
N HIS A 69 5.29 -8.92 0.29
CA HIS A 69 4.01 -9.55 -0.03
C HIS A 69 4.10 -11.08 -0.12
N TYR A 70 5.10 -11.60 -0.82
CA TYR A 70 5.34 -13.05 -0.96
C TYR A 70 6.21 -13.59 0.17
N ARG A 71 7.30 -12.89 0.51
CA ARG A 71 8.23 -13.29 1.56
C ARG A 71 7.55 -13.50 2.91
N SER A 72 6.61 -12.61 3.28
CA SER A 72 5.82 -12.73 4.52
C SER A 72 4.89 -13.96 4.53
N ARG A 73 4.61 -14.55 3.38
CA ARG A 73 3.82 -15.78 3.21
C ARG A 73 4.65 -17.04 3.09
N GLY A 74 5.98 -16.92 3.22
CA GLY A 74 6.90 -18.06 3.18
C GLY A 74 7.45 -18.40 1.80
N TYR A 75 7.16 -17.59 0.78
CA TYR A 75 7.77 -17.75 -0.55
C TYR A 75 9.19 -17.19 -0.57
N ASP A 76 10.01 -17.67 -1.48
CA ASP A 76 11.41 -17.28 -1.66
C ASP A 76 11.64 -16.30 -2.83
N PHE A 77 10.57 -15.60 -3.27
CA PHE A 77 10.59 -14.61 -4.33
C PHE A 77 9.85 -13.32 -3.93
N ASP A 78 10.03 -12.26 -4.69
CA ASP A 78 9.48 -10.93 -4.41
C ASP A 78 8.23 -10.64 -5.21
N ILE A 79 8.13 -11.19 -6.42
CA ILE A 79 7.05 -10.94 -7.37
C ILE A 79 6.90 -12.12 -8.34
N THR A 80 5.71 -12.26 -8.97
CA THR A 80 5.48 -13.26 -10.02
C THR A 80 5.50 -12.60 -11.40
N ASN A 81 5.61 -13.42 -12.46
CA ASN A 81 5.42 -12.98 -13.83
C ASN A 81 3.98 -13.14 -14.33
N SER A 82 3.07 -13.48 -13.46
CA SER A 82 1.67 -13.72 -13.79
C SER A 82 0.86 -12.43 -13.66
N THR A 83 0.28 -11.95 -14.75
CA THR A 83 -0.59 -10.76 -14.78
C THR A 83 -1.89 -10.92 -14.01
N ALA A 84 -2.24 -12.13 -13.59
CA ALA A 84 -3.35 -12.38 -12.68
C ALA A 84 -3.02 -11.98 -11.23
N TYR A 85 -1.73 -11.90 -10.90
CA TYR A 85 -1.23 -11.58 -9.55
C TYR A 85 -0.40 -10.30 -9.53
N ASP A 86 0.48 -10.13 -10.53
CA ASP A 86 1.44 -9.03 -10.56
C ASP A 86 1.61 -8.46 -11.98
N GLN A 87 2.80 -8.56 -12.56
CA GLN A 87 3.20 -7.85 -13.78
C GLN A 87 3.70 -8.81 -14.86
N ALA A 88 3.58 -8.41 -16.14
CA ALA A 88 4.03 -9.20 -17.27
C ALA A 88 5.55 -9.15 -17.41
N TYR A 89 6.26 -10.01 -16.71
CA TYR A 89 7.68 -10.24 -16.94
C TYR A 89 7.87 -11.42 -17.89
N VAL A 90 8.63 -11.25 -18.97
CA VAL A 90 8.95 -12.28 -19.96
C VAL A 90 10.47 -12.50 -19.99
N ASP A 91 10.91 -13.62 -19.41
CA ASP A 91 12.32 -13.93 -19.29
C ASP A 91 13.01 -13.98 -20.68
N GLY A 92 14.11 -13.24 -20.84
CA GLY A 92 14.90 -13.21 -22.08
C GLY A 92 14.32 -12.39 -23.23
N ARG A 93 13.26 -11.54 -22.99
CA ARG A 93 12.72 -10.70 -24.07
C ARG A 93 13.64 -9.52 -24.41
N ASP A 94 13.55 -9.03 -25.64
CA ASP A 94 14.17 -7.80 -26.09
C ASP A 94 13.50 -6.57 -25.46
N ILE A 95 14.30 -5.56 -25.11
CA ILE A 95 13.85 -4.33 -24.47
C ILE A 95 13.90 -3.18 -25.48
N PHE A 96 12.81 -2.39 -25.53
CA PHE A 96 12.75 -1.21 -26.38
C PHE A 96 13.66 -0.10 -25.87
N SER A 97 14.48 0.48 -26.75
CA SER A 97 15.52 1.45 -26.37
C SER A 97 14.99 2.72 -25.72
N ASN A 98 13.86 3.27 -26.21
CA ASN A 98 13.22 4.45 -25.61
C ASN A 98 12.61 4.14 -24.24
N VAL A 99 12.00 2.96 -24.06
CA VAL A 99 11.49 2.49 -22.77
C VAL A 99 12.64 2.32 -21.78
N SER A 100 13.74 1.69 -22.20
CA SER A 100 14.95 1.54 -21.38
C SER A 100 15.45 2.87 -20.85
N LYS A 101 15.57 3.88 -21.73
CA LYS A 101 16.01 5.22 -21.35
C LYS A 101 15.11 5.86 -20.29
N ILE A 102 13.79 5.77 -20.47
CA ILE A 102 12.82 6.34 -19.52
C ILE A 102 12.85 5.59 -18.17
N VAL A 103 13.01 4.27 -18.20
CA VAL A 103 13.17 3.49 -16.95
C VAL A 103 14.42 3.93 -16.20
N ASP A 104 15.56 4.10 -16.88
CA ASP A 104 16.79 4.55 -16.24
C ASP A 104 16.65 5.94 -15.57
N GLU A 105 15.77 6.79 -16.09
CA GLU A 105 15.44 8.09 -15.48
C GLU A 105 14.49 7.97 -14.27
N LEU A 106 13.59 6.98 -14.22
CA LEU A 106 12.45 6.96 -13.31
C LEU A 106 12.45 5.80 -12.29
N PHE A 107 13.29 4.79 -12.43
CA PHE A 107 13.20 3.52 -11.70
C PHE A 107 13.18 3.67 -10.17
N ASN A 108 13.73 4.73 -9.63
CA ASN A 108 13.80 4.99 -8.20
C ASN A 108 12.77 6.02 -7.72
N ASN A 109 11.85 6.42 -8.58
CA ASN A 109 10.72 7.28 -8.23
C ASN A 109 9.45 6.44 -8.06
N TYR A 110 8.71 6.74 -7.01
CA TYR A 110 7.51 5.97 -6.68
C TYR A 110 6.38 6.88 -6.20
N VAL A 111 5.15 6.41 -6.40
CA VAL A 111 3.93 7.11 -6.00
C VAL A 111 3.61 6.78 -4.54
N THR A 112 3.26 7.81 -3.79
CA THR A 112 2.73 7.68 -2.42
C THR A 112 1.32 8.27 -2.35
N LYS A 113 0.58 7.95 -1.29
CA LYS A 113 -0.79 8.41 -1.09
C LYS A 113 -0.89 9.28 0.18
N GLY A 114 -1.47 10.47 0.06
CA GLY A 114 -1.65 11.39 1.19
C GLY A 114 -0.34 11.72 1.89
N THR A 115 -0.28 11.54 3.20
CA THR A 115 0.90 11.77 4.04
C THR A 115 1.84 10.57 4.11
N GLN A 116 1.48 9.44 3.51
CA GLN A 116 2.26 8.21 3.58
C GLN A 116 3.60 8.34 2.86
N ILE A 117 4.59 7.61 3.36
CA ILE A 117 5.91 7.51 2.73
C ILE A 117 6.08 6.20 1.97
N GLN A 118 5.17 5.27 2.17
CA GLN A 118 5.21 3.93 1.60
C GLN A 118 4.80 3.96 0.13
N PRO A 119 5.33 3.05 -0.72
CA PRO A 119 4.87 2.89 -2.08
C PRO A 119 3.38 2.57 -2.11
N TYR A 120 2.60 3.40 -2.80
CA TYR A 120 1.18 3.14 -2.98
C TYR A 120 0.98 1.88 -3.83
N PHE A 121 -0.08 1.13 -3.57
CA PHE A 121 -0.39 -0.01 -4.44
C PHE A 121 -1.03 0.50 -5.73
N THR A 122 -0.20 0.77 -6.73
CA THR A 122 -0.58 1.35 -8.02
C THR A 122 -1.08 0.28 -8.98
N GLN A 123 -2.26 -0.25 -8.73
CA GLN A 123 -2.87 -1.21 -9.65
C GLN A 123 -3.16 -0.59 -11.02
N TYR A 124 -3.03 -1.39 -12.06
CA TYR A 124 -3.33 -1.00 -13.44
C TYR A 124 -3.79 -2.21 -14.28
N CYS A 125 -4.37 -1.94 -15.42
CA CYS A 125 -4.71 -2.95 -16.44
C CYS A 125 -4.62 -2.37 -17.84
N SER A 126 -4.72 -3.20 -18.89
CA SER A 126 -4.64 -2.74 -20.27
C SER A 126 -5.69 -1.67 -20.60
N GLY A 127 -6.91 -1.78 -20.07
CA GLY A 127 -8.02 -0.88 -20.37
C GLY A 127 -8.63 -1.09 -21.75
N LYS A 128 -8.18 -2.10 -22.50
CA LYS A 128 -8.75 -2.46 -23.80
C LYS A 128 -9.65 -3.69 -23.62
N GLY A 129 -10.95 -3.46 -23.74
CA GLY A 129 -11.95 -4.52 -23.55
C GLY A 129 -12.17 -4.95 -22.09
N VAL A 130 -11.54 -4.26 -21.13
CA VAL A 130 -11.68 -4.49 -19.69
C VAL A 130 -11.78 -3.16 -18.93
N THR A 131 -12.54 -3.15 -17.84
CA THR A 131 -12.64 -1.97 -16.97
C THR A 131 -11.53 -2.07 -15.91
N CYS A 132 -10.63 -1.08 -15.89
CA CYS A 132 -9.59 -0.97 -14.88
C CYS A 132 -10.14 -0.35 -13.60
N GLN A 133 -9.65 -0.85 -12.49
CA GLN A 133 -9.94 -0.26 -11.16
C GLN A 133 -8.79 0.63 -10.65
N GLY A 134 -7.77 0.79 -11.45
CA GLY A 134 -6.64 1.68 -11.27
C GLY A 134 -6.34 2.36 -12.60
N LEU A 135 -5.06 2.46 -12.93
CA LEU A 135 -4.66 3.08 -14.18
C LEU A 135 -5.02 2.19 -15.38
N SER A 136 -5.68 2.79 -16.37
CA SER A 136 -5.86 2.19 -17.68
C SER A 136 -4.67 2.53 -18.57
N GLN A 137 -3.89 1.53 -18.97
CA GLN A 137 -2.70 1.75 -19.81
C GLN A 137 -3.07 2.46 -21.15
N TRP A 138 -4.09 2.00 -21.86
CA TRP A 138 -4.58 2.67 -23.05
C TRP A 138 -5.24 4.03 -22.75
N GLY A 139 -5.86 4.18 -21.60
CA GLY A 139 -6.42 5.44 -21.14
C GLY A 139 -5.34 6.51 -20.92
N THR A 140 -4.11 6.11 -20.52
CA THR A 140 -3.00 7.07 -20.42
C THR A 140 -2.64 7.70 -21.75
N VAL A 141 -2.74 6.94 -22.86
CA VAL A 141 -2.50 7.44 -24.21
C VAL A 141 -3.53 8.53 -24.58
N SER A 142 -4.79 8.27 -24.26
CA SER A 142 -5.86 9.25 -24.50
C SER A 142 -5.64 10.55 -23.72
N LEU A 143 -5.25 10.45 -22.45
CA LEU A 143 -4.96 11.61 -21.60
C LEU A 143 -3.70 12.37 -22.05
N ALA A 144 -2.64 11.65 -22.41
CA ALA A 144 -1.41 12.26 -22.94
C ALA A 144 -1.67 13.03 -24.23
N ASN A 145 -2.50 12.49 -25.15
CA ASN A 145 -2.90 13.18 -26.37
C ASN A 145 -3.77 14.44 -26.10
N GLN A 146 -4.37 14.54 -24.91
CA GLN A 146 -5.07 15.74 -24.43
C GLN A 146 -4.14 16.73 -23.69
N GLY A 147 -2.82 16.46 -23.68
CA GLY A 147 -1.81 17.32 -23.03
C GLY A 147 -1.68 17.12 -21.52
N TYR A 148 -2.16 16.00 -20.98
CA TYR A 148 -1.92 15.66 -19.58
C TYR A 148 -0.47 15.23 -19.37
N THR A 149 0.20 15.84 -18.39
CA THR A 149 1.53 15.40 -17.93
C THR A 149 1.46 14.06 -17.21
N PRO A 150 2.57 13.31 -17.06
CA PRO A 150 2.57 12.02 -16.35
C PRO A 150 1.97 12.12 -14.95
N TYR A 151 2.27 13.19 -14.21
CA TYR A 151 1.72 13.41 -12.88
C TYR A 151 0.21 13.62 -12.89
N ARG A 152 -0.32 14.40 -13.85
CA ARG A 152 -1.76 14.59 -14.01
C ARG A 152 -2.48 13.32 -14.44
N ILE A 153 -1.84 12.49 -15.26
CA ILE A 153 -2.36 11.16 -15.62
C ILE A 153 -2.46 10.27 -14.36
N LEU A 154 -1.42 10.24 -13.55
CA LEU A 154 -1.44 9.49 -12.29
C LEU A 154 -2.51 10.02 -11.33
N GLN A 155 -2.68 11.33 -11.20
CA GLN A 155 -3.74 11.93 -10.39
C GLN A 155 -5.14 11.57 -10.88
N TYR A 156 -5.36 11.51 -12.17
CA TYR A 156 -6.63 11.12 -12.77
C TYR A 156 -7.07 9.71 -12.30
N TYR A 157 -6.12 8.76 -12.21
CA TYR A 157 -6.43 7.39 -11.83
C TYR A 157 -6.34 7.12 -10.34
N TYR A 158 -5.40 7.72 -9.65
CA TYR A 158 -5.11 7.42 -8.23
C TYR A 158 -5.56 8.53 -7.27
N GLY A 159 -6.08 9.63 -7.79
CA GLY A 159 -6.60 10.75 -7.00
C GLY A 159 -5.58 11.88 -6.79
N ASN A 160 -6.11 13.05 -6.42
CA ASN A 160 -5.32 14.29 -6.32
C ASN A 160 -4.35 14.31 -5.14
N ASP A 161 -4.47 13.36 -4.22
CA ASP A 161 -3.66 13.25 -3.00
C ASP A 161 -2.41 12.37 -3.17
N ILE A 162 -2.03 12.05 -4.42
CA ILE A 162 -0.77 11.35 -4.69
C ILE A 162 0.44 12.30 -4.70
N ASN A 163 1.61 11.72 -4.40
CA ASN A 163 2.90 12.36 -4.56
C ASN A 163 3.88 11.42 -5.23
N ILE A 164 4.91 11.96 -5.88
CA ILE A 164 6.05 11.21 -6.37
C ILE A 164 7.23 11.47 -5.44
N LYS A 165 7.83 10.42 -4.92
CA LYS A 165 9.03 10.46 -4.06
C LYS A 165 10.15 9.66 -4.69
N THR A 166 11.38 10.01 -4.35
CA THR A 166 12.59 9.28 -4.77
C THR A 166 13.09 8.44 -3.61
N ALA A 167 13.38 7.17 -3.86
CA ALA A 167 13.97 6.26 -2.90
C ALA A 167 15.47 6.03 -3.19
N PRO A 168 16.31 5.86 -2.16
CA PRO A 168 17.71 5.47 -2.35
C PRO A 168 17.78 4.02 -2.85
N VAL A 169 18.77 3.73 -3.68
CA VAL A 169 19.09 2.37 -4.12
C VAL A 169 20.02 1.73 -3.10
N LYS A 170 19.64 0.59 -2.57
CA LYS A 170 20.43 -0.18 -1.58
C LYS A 170 20.21 -1.67 -1.79
N ASP A 171 21.20 -2.48 -1.37
CA ASP A 171 20.95 -3.91 -1.18
C ASP A 171 19.89 -4.10 -0.10
N ILE A 172 18.79 -4.73 -0.46
CA ILE A 172 17.78 -5.16 0.49
C ILE A 172 18.12 -6.58 0.89
N GLN A 173 18.54 -6.73 2.14
CA GLN A 173 18.54 -8.04 2.79
C GLN A 173 17.10 -8.38 3.18
N GLU A 174 16.77 -9.68 3.24
CA GLU A 174 15.52 -10.12 3.86
C GLU A 174 15.37 -9.41 5.20
N SER A 175 14.18 -8.92 5.52
CA SER A 175 13.96 -8.19 6.77
C SER A 175 14.16 -9.06 8.00
N TYR A 176 14.03 -10.38 7.86
CA TYR A 176 14.40 -11.32 8.92
C TYR A 176 15.93 -11.36 9.07
N PRO A 177 16.46 -11.11 10.28
CA PRO A 177 17.90 -10.94 10.51
C PRO A 177 18.72 -12.26 10.43
N GLY A 178 18.17 -13.35 9.87
CA GLY A 178 18.83 -14.64 9.75
C GLY A 178 19.01 -15.41 11.07
N ARG A 179 18.65 -14.80 12.21
CA ARG A 179 18.73 -15.39 13.56
C ARG A 179 17.47 -15.09 14.37
N PRO A 180 17.00 -16.03 15.20
CA PRO A 180 15.86 -15.78 16.06
C PRO A 180 16.18 -14.74 17.14
N LEU A 181 15.21 -13.84 17.40
CA LEU A 181 15.27 -12.90 18.52
C LEU A 181 14.60 -13.51 19.74
N ARG A 182 15.28 -13.40 20.89
CA ARG A 182 14.84 -13.95 22.20
C ARG A 182 15.39 -13.09 23.33
N ILE A 183 15.02 -13.40 24.57
CA ILE A 183 15.55 -12.68 25.74
C ILE A 183 17.07 -12.54 25.63
N GLY A 184 17.54 -11.31 25.83
CA GLY A 184 18.93 -10.90 25.69
C GLY A 184 19.34 -10.46 24.27
N SER A 185 18.49 -10.61 23.25
CA SER A 185 18.77 -10.03 21.93
C SER A 185 18.74 -8.51 22.02
N VAL A 186 19.73 -7.85 21.40
CA VAL A 186 19.85 -6.37 21.38
C VAL A 186 20.11 -5.95 19.96
N GLY A 187 19.43 -4.88 19.51
CA GLY A 187 19.63 -4.29 18.18
C GLY A 187 18.39 -3.63 17.60
N GLU A 188 18.54 -3.11 16.39
CA GLU A 188 17.45 -2.43 15.68
C GLU A 188 16.33 -3.39 15.29
N GLU A 189 16.67 -4.65 14.96
CA GLU A 189 15.70 -5.69 14.65
C GLU A 189 14.73 -5.96 15.82
N THR A 190 15.27 -5.96 17.04
CA THR A 190 14.45 -6.08 18.27
C THR A 190 13.57 -4.83 18.43
N ARG A 191 14.10 -3.64 18.17
CA ARG A 191 13.34 -2.39 18.26
C ARG A 191 12.21 -2.34 17.22
N ILE A 192 12.45 -2.80 16.00
CA ILE A 192 11.45 -2.93 14.94
C ILE A 192 10.28 -3.81 15.42
N ILE A 193 10.57 -5.01 15.92
CA ILE A 193 9.54 -5.92 16.44
C ILE A 193 8.76 -5.30 17.59
N GLN A 194 9.42 -4.64 18.52
CA GLN A 194 8.77 -3.98 19.66
C GLN A 194 7.78 -2.89 19.19
N ARG A 195 8.18 -2.07 18.23
CA ARG A 195 7.32 -1.03 17.64
C ARG A 195 6.14 -1.63 16.89
N GLN A 196 6.39 -2.66 16.08
CA GLN A 196 5.34 -3.34 15.33
C GLN A 196 4.34 -4.02 16.27
N LEU A 197 4.79 -4.73 17.30
CA LEU A 197 3.93 -5.35 18.32
C LEU A 197 3.12 -4.30 19.08
N ASN A 198 3.72 -3.17 19.48
CA ASN A 198 3.01 -2.09 20.13
C ASN A 198 1.93 -1.47 19.23
N ARG A 199 2.19 -1.37 17.94
CA ARG A 199 1.19 -0.93 16.97
C ARG A 199 0.06 -1.96 16.79
N ILE A 200 0.43 -3.25 16.71
CA ILE A 200 -0.53 -4.36 16.64
C ILE A 200 -1.37 -4.43 17.92
N ALA A 201 -0.79 -4.19 19.09
CA ALA A 201 -1.46 -4.22 20.37
C ALA A 201 -2.61 -3.20 20.49
N GLN A 202 -2.60 -2.12 19.71
CA GLN A 202 -3.71 -1.17 19.66
C GLN A 202 -4.97 -1.80 19.06
N ASN A 203 -4.81 -2.74 18.12
CA ASN A 203 -5.91 -3.50 17.50
C ASN A 203 -6.25 -4.79 18.25
N TYR A 204 -5.26 -5.34 18.95
CA TYR A 204 -5.35 -6.58 19.70
C TYR A 204 -4.95 -6.33 21.16
N PRO A 205 -5.83 -5.73 21.99
CA PRO A 205 -5.51 -5.30 23.35
C PRO A 205 -5.07 -6.43 24.30
N ALA A 206 -5.32 -7.69 23.90
CA ALA A 206 -4.79 -8.85 24.62
C ALA A 206 -3.27 -9.00 24.52
N ILE A 207 -2.61 -8.36 23.53
CA ILE A 207 -1.16 -8.29 23.46
C ILE A 207 -0.68 -7.19 24.40
N PRO A 208 0.11 -7.51 25.44
CA PRO A 208 0.57 -6.51 26.36
C PRO A 208 1.48 -5.48 25.66
N LYS A 209 1.26 -4.20 25.96
CA LYS A 209 2.11 -3.12 25.44
C LYS A 209 3.51 -3.23 26.03
N ILE A 210 4.51 -3.16 25.18
CA ILE A 210 5.93 -3.11 25.58
C ILE A 210 6.26 -1.67 26.00
N PRO A 211 6.60 -1.41 27.29
CA PRO A 211 6.75 -0.04 27.79
C PRO A 211 7.84 0.76 27.06
N ASN A 212 8.96 0.11 26.75
CA ASN A 212 10.13 0.72 26.13
C ASN A 212 10.54 -0.07 24.88
N ALA A 213 10.26 0.48 23.72
CA ALA A 213 10.76 -0.05 22.45
C ALA A 213 12.22 0.39 22.21
N ASN A 214 13.12 -0.06 23.12
CA ASN A 214 14.52 0.36 23.19
C ASN A 214 15.48 -0.54 22.42
N GLY A 215 14.98 -1.63 21.83
CA GLY A 215 15.81 -2.60 21.13
C GLY A 215 16.43 -3.69 22.03
N VAL A 216 16.04 -3.77 23.30
CA VAL A 216 16.44 -4.86 24.21
C VAL A 216 15.27 -5.83 24.35
N PHE A 217 15.47 -7.08 23.96
CA PHE A 217 14.46 -8.13 24.09
C PHE A 217 14.39 -8.61 25.54
N ASP A 218 13.53 -7.98 26.31
CA ASP A 218 13.30 -8.24 27.73
C ASP A 218 12.11 -9.20 27.96
N SER A 219 11.74 -9.40 29.22
CA SER A 219 10.57 -10.22 29.59
C SER A 219 9.25 -9.63 29.08
N ALA A 220 9.09 -8.31 29.05
CA ALA A 220 7.88 -7.67 28.53
C ALA A 220 7.75 -7.92 27.03
N THR A 221 8.85 -7.84 26.27
CA THR A 221 8.89 -8.17 24.85
C THR A 221 8.52 -9.64 24.62
N ARG A 222 9.07 -10.56 25.42
CA ARG A 222 8.75 -12.00 25.32
C ARG A 222 7.26 -12.27 25.55
N GLU A 223 6.66 -11.67 26.56
CA GLU A 223 5.23 -11.86 26.84
C GLU A 223 4.34 -11.31 25.72
N ALA A 224 4.68 -10.16 25.14
CA ALA A 224 4.01 -9.63 23.97
C ALA A 224 4.11 -10.59 22.76
N VAL A 225 5.29 -11.16 22.53
CA VAL A 225 5.51 -12.17 21.47
C VAL A 225 4.68 -13.42 21.72
N ARG A 226 4.71 -13.98 22.94
CA ARG A 226 3.93 -15.17 23.31
C ARG A 226 2.42 -14.94 23.07
N LYS A 227 1.92 -13.78 23.47
CA LYS A 227 0.52 -13.45 23.28
C LYS A 227 0.17 -13.27 21.80
N PHE A 228 1.04 -12.62 21.03
CA PHE A 228 0.92 -12.53 19.60
C PHE A 228 0.88 -13.92 18.94
N GLN A 229 1.83 -14.80 19.28
CA GLN A 229 1.90 -16.16 18.77
C GLN A 229 0.60 -16.95 19.06
N SER A 230 0.06 -16.82 20.28
CA SER A 230 -1.20 -17.46 20.68
C SER A 230 -2.39 -16.96 19.85
N ILE A 231 -2.49 -15.66 19.60
CA ILE A 231 -3.59 -15.06 18.84
C ILE A 231 -3.55 -15.49 17.36
N PHE A 232 -2.34 -15.59 16.81
CA PHE A 232 -2.15 -15.86 15.38
C PHE A 232 -1.74 -17.31 15.06
N ASN A 233 -2.04 -18.26 15.97
CA ASN A 233 -1.84 -19.71 15.79
C ASN A 233 -0.39 -20.10 15.42
N LEU A 234 0.58 -19.45 16.05
CA LEU A 234 1.99 -19.82 15.96
C LEU A 234 2.42 -20.64 17.17
N THR A 235 3.58 -21.30 17.10
CA THR A 235 4.22 -21.95 18.26
C THR A 235 4.47 -20.91 19.34
N VAL A 236 3.89 -21.12 20.54
CA VAL A 236 3.93 -20.15 21.66
C VAL A 236 5.19 -20.37 22.49
N ASP A 237 6.35 -20.03 21.94
CA ASP A 237 7.66 -20.16 22.58
C ASP A 237 8.24 -18.82 23.10
N GLY A 238 7.69 -17.71 22.65
CA GLY A 238 8.18 -16.36 22.97
C GLY A 238 9.45 -15.99 22.21
N ILE A 239 9.76 -16.70 21.13
CA ILE A 239 10.92 -16.48 20.27
C ILE A 239 10.45 -15.92 18.92
N VAL A 240 11.07 -14.87 18.43
CA VAL A 240 10.79 -14.35 17.09
C VAL A 240 11.71 -15.05 16.09
N GLY A 241 11.33 -16.26 15.70
CA GLY A 241 11.90 -16.98 14.56
C GLY A 241 11.35 -16.46 13.23
N LYS A 242 11.78 -17.04 12.09
CA LYS A 242 11.39 -16.59 10.73
C LYS A 242 9.86 -16.51 10.56
N ALA A 243 9.12 -17.52 11.01
CA ALA A 243 7.66 -17.55 10.91
C ALA A 243 6.99 -16.45 11.75
N THR A 244 7.43 -16.25 13.00
CA THR A 244 6.90 -15.19 13.87
C THR A 244 7.23 -13.79 13.32
N TRP A 245 8.45 -13.59 12.82
CA TRP A 245 8.88 -12.33 12.21
C TRP A 245 7.97 -11.92 11.06
N TYR A 246 7.81 -12.79 10.07
CA TYR A 246 7.00 -12.49 8.91
C TYR A 246 5.50 -12.39 9.24
N LYS A 247 5.02 -13.13 10.24
CA LYS A 247 3.64 -12.97 10.70
C LYS A 247 3.40 -11.61 11.37
N ILE A 248 4.34 -11.14 12.18
CA ILE A 248 4.27 -9.78 12.76
C ILE A 248 4.25 -8.75 11.63
N LYS A 249 5.15 -8.87 10.66
CA LYS A 249 5.20 -7.95 9.51
C LYS A 249 3.91 -7.98 8.69
N GLN A 250 3.38 -9.15 8.39
CA GLN A 250 2.11 -9.32 7.66
C GLN A 250 0.94 -8.62 8.36
N ILE A 251 0.78 -8.84 9.67
CA ILE A 251 -0.30 -8.22 10.45
C ILE A 251 -0.09 -6.71 10.54
N TYR A 252 1.15 -6.26 10.77
CA TYR A 252 1.49 -4.84 10.81
C TYR A 252 1.16 -4.12 9.49
N VAL A 253 1.56 -4.70 8.35
CA VAL A 253 1.26 -4.18 7.01
C VAL A 253 -0.24 -4.14 6.76
N GLY A 254 -0.98 -5.19 7.15
CA GLY A 254 -2.44 -5.24 7.06
C GLY A 254 -3.12 -4.15 7.90
N ILE A 255 -2.65 -3.94 9.12
CA ILE A 255 -3.15 -2.88 10.02
C ILE A 255 -2.90 -1.48 9.44
N LEU A 256 -1.73 -1.25 8.83
CA LEU A 256 -1.39 0.02 8.20
C LEU A 256 -2.02 0.19 6.80
N ARG A 257 -2.75 -0.81 6.30
CA ARG A 257 -3.34 -0.84 4.95
C ARG A 257 -2.33 -0.53 3.83
N LEU A 258 -1.08 -0.95 3.99
CA LEU A 258 0.00 -0.75 3.02
C LEU A 258 -0.08 -1.71 1.82
N GLY A 259 -1.03 -2.59 1.77
CA GLY A 259 -1.27 -3.50 0.66
C GLY A 259 -2.76 -3.70 0.42
N GLU A 260 -3.15 -3.88 -0.79
CA GLU A 260 -4.32 -4.57 -1.33
C GLU A 260 -5.75 -4.19 -0.87
N LEU A 261 -5.97 -3.38 0.18
CA LEU A 261 -7.34 -2.93 0.53
C LEU A 261 -7.98 -2.08 -0.59
N TYR A 262 -7.17 -1.51 -1.46
CA TYR A 262 -7.60 -0.74 -2.62
C TYR A 262 -6.98 -1.27 -3.92
N GLY A 263 -6.18 -2.34 -3.85
CA GLY A 263 -5.24 -2.70 -4.89
C GLY A 263 -5.72 -3.72 -5.88
N GLU A 264 -6.70 -4.55 -5.55
CA GLU A 264 -7.12 -5.63 -6.44
C GLU A 264 -8.41 -5.30 -7.21
N GLY A 265 -8.61 -4.03 -7.51
CA GLY A 265 -9.67 -3.61 -8.38
C GLY A 265 -11.04 -3.48 -7.74
N LEU A 266 -11.14 -3.51 -6.40
CA LEU A 266 -12.37 -3.30 -5.68
C LEU A 266 -12.34 -1.99 -4.91
N ARG A 267 -13.35 -1.15 -5.11
CA ARG A 267 -13.61 0.00 -4.25
C ARG A 267 -14.23 -0.50 -2.94
N LEU A 268 -14.05 0.25 -1.85
CA LEU A 268 -14.73 -0.04 -0.58
C LEU A 268 -16.27 -0.18 -0.77
N SER A 269 -16.85 0.64 -1.65
CA SER A 269 -18.26 0.56 -2.05
C SER A 269 -18.65 -0.73 -2.78
N ASP A 270 -17.70 -1.41 -3.42
CA ASP A 270 -17.96 -2.69 -4.09
C ASP A 270 -17.96 -3.85 -3.10
N VAL A 271 -17.26 -3.69 -1.98
CA VAL A 271 -17.13 -4.68 -0.90
C VAL A 271 -18.35 -4.65 0.04
N GLU A 272 -19.10 -3.55 0.08
CA GLU A 272 -20.33 -3.39 0.86
C GLU A 272 -21.59 -3.95 0.15
N ARG A 273 -21.40 -4.67 -0.96
CA ARG A 273 -22.54 -5.19 -1.73
C ARG A 273 -23.37 -6.21 -0.97
N GLN A 274 -24.68 -6.15 -1.19
CA GLN A 274 -25.60 -7.15 -0.70
C GLN A 274 -25.50 -8.45 -1.53
N PHE A 275 -25.79 -9.57 -0.88
CA PHE A 275 -25.93 -10.86 -1.56
C PHE A 275 -26.93 -10.79 -2.73
N LYS A 276 -26.49 -11.15 -3.91
CA LYS A 276 -27.31 -11.13 -5.13
C LYS A 276 -27.63 -12.53 -5.65
N THR A 277 -26.64 -13.39 -5.71
CA THR A 277 -26.73 -14.72 -6.31
C THR A 277 -25.83 -15.72 -5.59
N VAL A 278 -26.13 -16.98 -5.75
CA VAL A 278 -25.28 -18.08 -5.29
C VAL A 278 -24.06 -18.16 -6.20
N LEU A 279 -22.86 -18.23 -5.61
CA LEU A 279 -21.60 -18.37 -6.32
C LEU A 279 -20.99 -19.75 -6.07
N ARG A 280 -20.50 -20.38 -7.13
CA ARG A 280 -19.90 -21.72 -7.12
C ARG A 280 -18.76 -21.84 -8.13
N GLN A 281 -18.02 -22.91 -8.04
CA GLN A 281 -16.92 -23.17 -8.97
C GLN A 281 -17.41 -23.11 -10.44
N GLY A 282 -16.66 -22.38 -11.25
CA GLY A 282 -16.97 -22.07 -12.65
C GLY A 282 -17.53 -20.64 -12.85
N ASP A 283 -18.10 -20.02 -11.82
CA ASP A 283 -18.63 -18.67 -11.93
C ASP A 283 -17.52 -17.63 -12.11
N ARG A 284 -17.88 -16.49 -12.73
CA ARG A 284 -16.96 -15.39 -13.04
C ARG A 284 -17.63 -14.05 -12.80
N GLY A 285 -16.83 -13.03 -12.52
CA GLY A 285 -17.30 -11.64 -12.46
C GLY A 285 -17.03 -10.91 -11.16
N SER A 286 -17.69 -9.76 -11.01
CA SER A 286 -17.46 -8.84 -9.89
C SER A 286 -17.83 -9.42 -8.53
N ASP A 287 -18.90 -10.23 -8.46
CA ASP A 287 -19.32 -10.81 -7.18
C ASP A 287 -18.36 -11.91 -6.72
N VAL A 288 -17.72 -12.63 -7.67
CA VAL A 288 -16.61 -13.56 -7.36
C VAL A 288 -15.42 -12.78 -6.81
N ARG A 289 -15.05 -11.63 -7.40
CA ARG A 289 -13.97 -10.79 -6.87
C ARG A 289 -14.25 -10.33 -5.43
N VAL A 290 -15.50 -9.99 -5.13
CA VAL A 290 -15.87 -9.55 -3.77
C VAL A 290 -15.62 -10.66 -2.75
N ILE A 291 -16.04 -11.89 -3.01
CA ILE A 291 -15.80 -13.00 -2.07
C ILE A 291 -14.33 -13.39 -1.98
N GLN A 292 -13.61 -13.36 -3.11
CA GLN A 292 -12.16 -13.55 -3.11
C GLN A 292 -11.47 -12.48 -2.27
N TYR A 293 -11.89 -11.24 -2.39
CA TYR A 293 -11.40 -10.14 -1.55
C TYR A 293 -11.66 -10.39 -0.06
N TYR A 294 -12.89 -10.75 0.33
CA TYR A 294 -13.18 -11.08 1.72
C TYR A 294 -12.30 -12.23 2.23
N LEU A 295 -12.20 -13.31 1.47
CA LEU A 295 -11.40 -14.49 1.84
C LEU A 295 -9.91 -14.14 1.95
N ASN A 296 -9.37 -13.41 0.99
CA ASN A 296 -7.98 -12.95 1.00
C ASN A 296 -7.71 -12.05 2.21
N PHE A 297 -8.59 -11.08 2.46
CA PHE A 297 -8.47 -10.20 3.60
C PHE A 297 -8.54 -10.96 4.94
N ILE A 298 -9.56 -11.81 5.12
CA ILE A 298 -9.75 -12.58 6.35
C ILE A 298 -8.60 -13.56 6.57
N GLY A 299 -8.09 -14.19 5.50
CA GLY A 299 -6.96 -15.11 5.56
C GLY A 299 -5.67 -14.49 6.06
N ARG A 300 -5.51 -13.16 5.99
CA ARG A 300 -4.38 -12.43 6.59
C ARG A 300 -4.41 -12.42 8.12
N PHE A 301 -5.62 -12.52 8.69
CA PHE A 301 -5.86 -12.50 10.13
C PHE A 301 -6.14 -13.89 10.70
N ASN A 302 -6.42 -14.87 9.85
CA ASN A 302 -6.72 -16.25 10.24
C ASN A 302 -6.05 -17.24 9.29
N ASN A 303 -4.96 -17.89 9.74
CA ASN A 303 -4.17 -18.85 8.97
C ASN A 303 -4.93 -20.13 8.55
N ASN A 304 -6.09 -20.41 9.17
CA ASN A 304 -6.90 -21.56 8.80
C ASN A 304 -7.73 -21.30 7.53
N ILE A 305 -7.67 -20.07 7.00
CA ILE A 305 -8.40 -19.68 5.81
C ILE A 305 -7.40 -19.41 4.69
N ASN A 306 -7.53 -20.14 3.58
CA ASN A 306 -6.70 -19.94 2.41
C ASN A 306 -7.03 -18.59 1.75
N SER A 307 -6.01 -17.89 1.30
CA SER A 307 -6.15 -16.58 0.62
C SER A 307 -6.11 -16.81 -0.89
N PRO A 308 -7.25 -16.71 -1.60
CA PRO A 308 -7.26 -16.91 -3.05
C PRO A 308 -6.77 -15.66 -3.78
N ALA A 309 -6.37 -15.81 -5.04
CA ALA A 309 -6.20 -14.67 -5.94
C ALA A 309 -7.55 -13.97 -6.18
N ILE A 310 -7.51 -12.65 -6.36
CA ILE A 310 -8.71 -11.84 -6.65
C ILE A 310 -8.81 -11.61 -8.18
N ASP A 311 -8.98 -12.66 -8.92
CA ASP A 311 -9.03 -12.67 -10.39
C ASP A 311 -10.46 -12.62 -10.97
N GLY A 312 -11.46 -12.79 -10.11
CA GLY A 312 -12.87 -12.86 -10.51
C GLY A 312 -13.26 -14.19 -11.15
N ILE A 313 -12.46 -15.23 -10.96
CA ILE A 313 -12.73 -16.58 -11.46
C ILE A 313 -12.90 -17.51 -10.25
N PHE A 314 -14.08 -18.08 -10.07
CA PHE A 314 -14.29 -19.06 -9.02
C PHE A 314 -13.66 -20.40 -9.41
N GLY A 315 -12.33 -20.46 -9.33
CA GLY A 315 -11.53 -21.65 -9.64
C GLY A 315 -11.38 -22.58 -8.42
N PRO A 316 -10.57 -23.65 -8.55
CA PRO A 316 -10.29 -24.57 -7.44
C PRO A 316 -9.69 -23.89 -6.20
N GLU A 317 -8.88 -22.85 -6.38
CA GLU A 317 -8.29 -22.09 -5.28
C GLU A 317 -9.37 -21.35 -4.48
N THR A 318 -10.27 -20.63 -5.16
CA THR A 318 -11.42 -19.97 -4.53
C THR A 318 -12.33 -20.98 -3.83
N TYR A 319 -12.60 -22.13 -4.46
CA TYR A 319 -13.40 -23.21 -3.87
C TYR A 319 -12.79 -23.71 -2.55
N ASN A 320 -11.48 -24.00 -2.54
CA ASN A 320 -10.77 -24.46 -1.35
C ASN A 320 -10.76 -23.39 -0.24
N SER A 321 -10.67 -22.12 -0.63
CA SER A 321 -10.74 -21.00 0.31
C SER A 321 -12.12 -20.89 0.94
N VAL A 322 -13.19 -21.05 0.17
CA VAL A 322 -14.57 -21.09 0.68
C VAL A 322 -14.75 -22.26 1.63
N LEU A 323 -14.27 -23.45 1.30
CA LEU A 323 -14.34 -24.63 2.18
C LEU A 323 -13.61 -24.39 3.50
N SER A 324 -12.40 -23.81 3.47
CA SER A 324 -11.65 -23.50 4.69
C SER A 324 -12.37 -22.49 5.56
N PHE A 325 -13.01 -21.47 4.95
CA PHE A 325 -13.83 -20.50 5.63
C PHE A 325 -15.09 -21.13 6.25
N GLN A 326 -15.81 -21.93 5.49
CA GLN A 326 -17.02 -22.62 5.96
C GLN A 326 -16.70 -23.54 7.14
N ARG A 327 -15.60 -24.28 7.08
CA ARG A 327 -15.11 -25.13 8.18
C ARG A 327 -14.81 -24.30 9.42
N GLN A 328 -14.09 -23.19 9.26
CA GLN A 328 -13.67 -22.32 10.36
C GLN A 328 -14.86 -21.69 11.10
N TYR A 329 -15.94 -21.37 10.38
CA TYR A 329 -17.12 -20.69 10.94
C TYR A 329 -18.35 -21.57 11.09
N GLY A 330 -18.19 -22.89 11.04
CA GLY A 330 -19.27 -23.85 11.31
C GLY A 330 -20.40 -23.82 10.29
N LEU A 331 -20.13 -23.47 9.05
CA LEU A 331 -21.08 -23.46 7.95
C LEU A 331 -21.08 -24.82 7.21
N ALA A 332 -22.12 -25.07 6.38
CA ALA A 332 -22.12 -26.20 5.48
C ALA A 332 -20.89 -26.16 4.55
N GLN A 333 -20.07 -27.23 4.58
CA GLN A 333 -18.80 -27.30 3.85
C GLN A 333 -19.04 -27.83 2.43
N ASP A 334 -19.73 -27.05 1.61
CA ASP A 334 -20.11 -27.38 0.24
C ASP A 334 -19.32 -26.62 -0.83
N GLY A 335 -18.46 -25.68 -0.40
CA GLY A 335 -17.69 -24.83 -1.30
C GLY A 335 -18.56 -23.84 -2.09
N ILE A 336 -19.82 -23.64 -1.69
CA ILE A 336 -20.77 -22.76 -2.37
C ILE A 336 -20.98 -21.51 -1.51
N VAL A 337 -20.92 -20.36 -2.12
CA VAL A 337 -21.23 -19.10 -1.44
C VAL A 337 -22.71 -18.78 -1.61
N GLY A 338 -23.54 -19.41 -0.78
CA GLY A 338 -24.94 -19.03 -0.58
C GLY A 338 -25.08 -17.83 0.36
N ARG A 339 -26.32 -17.43 0.61
CA ARG A 339 -26.64 -16.28 1.49
C ARG A 339 -25.95 -16.35 2.87
N ASN A 340 -25.93 -17.52 3.49
CA ASN A 340 -25.33 -17.68 4.83
C ASN A 340 -23.81 -17.50 4.79
N THR A 341 -23.14 -18.09 3.81
CA THR A 341 -21.68 -17.95 3.61
C THR A 341 -21.32 -16.50 3.27
N TRP A 342 -22.10 -15.85 2.39
CA TRP A 342 -21.89 -14.45 2.05
C TRP A 342 -22.01 -13.53 3.27
N ASN A 343 -23.11 -13.66 4.02
CA ASN A 343 -23.35 -12.84 5.20
C ASN A 343 -22.28 -13.05 6.28
N MET A 344 -21.81 -14.30 6.46
CA MET A 344 -20.74 -14.60 7.40
C MET A 344 -19.40 -13.99 6.94
N LEU A 345 -19.07 -14.08 5.65
CA LEU A 345 -17.89 -13.40 5.08
C LEU A 345 -17.93 -11.90 5.35
N GLN A 346 -19.06 -11.26 5.08
CA GLN A 346 -19.25 -9.84 5.32
C GLN A 346 -19.17 -9.49 6.81
N THR A 347 -19.79 -10.31 7.67
CA THR A 347 -19.76 -10.10 9.13
C THR A 347 -18.33 -10.20 9.67
N VAL A 348 -17.59 -11.24 9.30
CA VAL A 348 -16.20 -11.43 9.75
C VAL A 348 -15.31 -10.31 9.23
N TYR A 349 -15.47 -9.93 7.96
CA TYR A 349 -14.77 -8.81 7.37
C TYR A 349 -15.01 -7.50 8.14
N ASN A 350 -16.28 -7.17 8.41
CA ASN A 350 -16.65 -5.97 9.13
C ASN A 350 -16.18 -5.99 10.59
N ASN A 351 -16.21 -7.16 11.26
CA ASN A 351 -15.68 -7.31 12.61
C ASN A 351 -14.16 -7.06 12.66
N ILE A 352 -13.42 -7.55 11.68
CA ILE A 352 -11.98 -7.25 11.57
C ILE A 352 -11.77 -5.75 11.31
N LEU A 353 -12.54 -5.13 10.40
CA LEU A 353 -12.47 -3.70 10.14
C LEU A 353 -12.80 -2.84 11.37
N SER A 354 -13.85 -3.21 12.11
CA SER A 354 -14.27 -2.47 13.32
C SER A 354 -13.29 -2.62 14.48
N SER A 355 -12.46 -3.66 14.47
CA SER A 355 -11.35 -3.84 15.42
C SER A 355 -10.14 -2.95 15.13
N PHE A 356 -10.10 -2.30 13.96
CA PHE A 356 -9.06 -1.32 13.66
C PHE A 356 -9.25 -0.04 14.47
N PRO A 357 -8.19 0.56 15.04
CA PRO A 357 -8.33 1.75 15.85
C PRO A 357 -8.85 2.92 15.04
N GLY A 358 -9.37 3.90 15.77
CA GLY A 358 -9.93 5.15 15.24
C GLY A 358 -8.99 6.00 14.38
N GLU A 359 -7.70 5.63 14.23
CA GLU A 359 -6.80 6.21 13.23
C GLU A 359 -7.37 6.10 11.81
N PHE A 360 -8.21 5.11 11.55
CA PHE A 360 -8.97 5.02 10.31
C PHE A 360 -10.20 5.90 10.28
N ALA A 361 -10.84 6.14 11.43
CA ALA A 361 -11.85 7.19 11.57
C ALA A 361 -11.20 8.57 11.35
N VAL A 362 -9.99 8.76 11.88
CA VAL A 362 -9.15 9.94 11.70
C VAL A 362 -8.75 10.11 10.22
N TYR A 363 -8.34 9.06 9.52
CA TYR A 363 -8.09 9.12 8.08
C TYR A 363 -9.34 9.54 7.29
N ASN A 364 -10.51 9.01 7.63
CA ASN A 364 -11.78 9.45 7.05
C ASN A 364 -12.14 10.89 7.46
N GLN A 365 -11.79 11.30 8.67
CA GLN A 365 -11.96 12.68 9.15
C GLN A 365 -11.05 13.65 8.38
N TYR A 366 -9.82 13.25 8.04
CA TYR A 366 -8.87 14.04 7.24
C TYR A 366 -9.04 13.87 5.73
N ARG A 367 -9.93 13.01 5.26
CA ARG A 367 -10.21 12.81 3.82
C ARG A 367 -10.57 14.11 3.09
N ASN A 368 -11.19 15.05 3.79
CA ASN A 368 -11.53 16.37 3.27
C ASN A 368 -10.38 17.39 3.34
N LEU A 369 -9.23 17.00 3.91
CA LEU A 369 -8.06 17.85 4.10
C LEU A 369 -6.99 17.67 3.00
N PHE A 370 -7.25 16.85 1.98
CA PHE A 370 -6.33 16.63 0.88
C PHE A 370 -6.19 17.86 -0.01
N TYR A 371 -5.07 17.90 -0.73
CA TYR A 371 -4.81 18.97 -1.69
C TYR A 371 -6.00 19.14 -2.65
N PRO A 372 -6.48 20.39 -2.85
CA PRO A 372 -7.74 20.64 -3.55
C PRO A 372 -7.68 20.36 -5.07
N GLY A 373 -6.54 19.94 -5.60
CA GLY A 373 -6.37 19.65 -7.05
C GLY A 373 -6.02 20.88 -7.90
N TYR A 374 -5.86 22.06 -7.28
CA TYR A 374 -5.44 23.28 -7.94
C TYR A 374 -4.54 24.12 -7.03
N ASN A 375 -3.65 24.92 -7.61
CA ASN A 375 -2.76 25.77 -6.85
C ASN A 375 -3.53 26.89 -6.16
N LEU A 376 -3.34 27.04 -4.84
CA LEU A 376 -3.79 28.21 -4.11
C LEU A 376 -2.75 29.32 -4.25
N VAL A 377 -3.22 30.49 -4.64
CA VAL A 377 -2.40 31.70 -4.88
C VAL A 377 -3.00 32.91 -4.17
N ASN A 378 -2.28 34.00 -4.12
CA ASN A 378 -2.82 35.25 -3.60
C ASN A 378 -4.13 35.61 -4.32
N GLY A 379 -5.17 35.93 -3.57
CA GLY A 379 -6.53 36.15 -4.07
C GLY A 379 -7.44 34.91 -4.08
N SER A 380 -6.90 33.68 -3.86
CA SER A 380 -7.73 32.50 -3.68
C SER A 380 -8.61 32.61 -2.42
N THR A 381 -9.83 32.07 -2.48
CA THR A 381 -10.79 32.10 -1.36
C THR A 381 -11.47 30.75 -1.17
N GLY A 382 -12.07 30.52 0.01
CA GLY A 382 -12.92 29.36 0.26
C GLY A 382 -12.36 28.34 1.26
N SER A 383 -12.97 27.15 1.29
CA SER A 383 -12.68 26.11 2.28
C SER A 383 -11.25 25.58 2.21
N ALA A 384 -10.68 25.45 1.02
CA ALA A 384 -9.31 25.00 0.81
C ALA A 384 -8.29 26.01 1.42
N VAL A 385 -8.59 27.32 1.30
CA VAL A 385 -7.75 28.35 1.93
C VAL A 385 -7.86 28.31 3.45
N ARG A 386 -9.05 28.13 4.00
CA ARG A 386 -9.24 27.93 5.46
C ARG A 386 -8.41 26.75 5.95
N GLN A 387 -8.44 25.64 5.22
CA GLN A 387 -7.67 24.45 5.58
C GLN A 387 -6.17 24.71 5.55
N LEU A 388 -5.66 25.37 4.53
CA LEU A 388 -4.27 25.80 4.45
C LEU A 388 -3.89 26.66 5.67
N GLN A 389 -4.74 27.64 6.00
CA GLN A 389 -4.52 28.54 7.14
C GLN A 389 -4.50 27.79 8.48
N GLU A 390 -5.35 26.77 8.66
CA GLU A 390 -5.30 25.89 9.83
C GLU A 390 -3.97 25.14 9.92
N PHE A 391 -3.49 24.59 8.82
CA PHE A 391 -2.18 23.93 8.78
C PHE A 391 -1.05 24.88 9.15
N LEU A 392 -1.04 26.07 8.56
CA LEU A 392 -0.03 27.09 8.84
C LEU A 392 -0.10 27.57 10.30
N ARG A 393 -1.29 27.67 10.88
CA ARG A 393 -1.50 28.04 12.28
C ARG A 393 -0.89 27.00 13.24
N VAL A 394 -1.07 25.71 12.95
CA VAL A 394 -0.46 24.62 13.74
C VAL A 394 1.06 24.62 13.57
N LEU A 395 1.55 24.82 12.35
CA LEU A 395 3.00 24.93 12.11
C LEU A 395 3.61 26.11 12.87
N ALA A 396 2.97 27.28 12.85
CA ALA A 396 3.44 28.49 13.49
C ALA A 396 3.54 28.40 15.02
N LYS A 397 2.77 27.48 15.66
CA LYS A 397 2.88 27.26 17.13
C LYS A 397 4.26 26.77 17.54
N ASN A 398 4.91 25.97 16.70
CA ASN A 398 6.15 25.29 17.02
C ASN A 398 7.34 25.77 16.17
N VAL A 399 7.09 26.59 15.13
CA VAL A 399 8.10 27.07 14.20
C VAL A 399 8.06 28.61 14.16
N ALA A 400 8.91 29.24 14.95
CA ALA A 400 8.94 30.70 15.13
C ALA A 400 9.18 31.50 13.82
N SER A 401 9.79 30.86 12.81
CA SER A 401 10.02 31.50 11.50
C SER A 401 8.77 31.56 10.61
N VAL A 402 7.68 30.86 10.98
CA VAL A 402 6.41 30.87 10.26
C VAL A 402 5.45 31.82 10.96
N PRO A 403 5.02 32.90 10.31
CA PRO A 403 4.09 33.85 10.92
C PRO A 403 2.70 33.23 11.11
N THR A 404 2.05 33.56 12.21
CA THR A 404 0.66 33.16 12.48
C THR A 404 -0.29 33.84 11.49
N VAL A 405 -1.29 33.10 11.02
CA VAL A 405 -2.30 33.59 10.08
C VAL A 405 -3.71 33.50 10.68
N ALA A 406 -4.60 34.38 10.27
CA ALA A 406 -6.02 34.29 10.53
C ALA A 406 -6.62 33.15 9.66
N VAL A 407 -7.62 32.44 10.19
CA VAL A 407 -8.35 31.39 9.46
C VAL A 407 -9.65 31.97 8.93
N ASP A 408 -9.52 32.84 7.94
CA ASP A 408 -10.62 33.59 7.34
C ASP A 408 -11.08 33.05 5.97
N GLY A 409 -10.28 32.16 5.37
CA GLY A 409 -10.53 31.61 4.04
C GLY A 409 -10.16 32.54 2.89
N ILE A 410 -9.31 33.57 3.16
CA ILE A 410 -8.81 34.50 2.15
C ILE A 410 -7.29 34.39 2.06
N TYR A 411 -6.76 33.99 0.93
CA TYR A 411 -5.32 33.95 0.69
C TYR A 411 -4.82 35.36 0.40
N GLY A 412 -4.57 36.13 1.42
CA GLY A 412 -3.95 37.46 1.36
C GLY A 412 -2.45 37.43 1.59
N THR A 413 -1.85 38.62 1.74
CA THR A 413 -0.41 38.82 1.96
C THR A 413 0.11 38.03 3.18
N GLN A 414 -0.64 38.01 4.28
CA GLN A 414 -0.24 37.24 5.49
C GLN A 414 -0.13 35.76 5.22
N THR A 415 -1.15 35.19 4.55
CA THR A 415 -1.12 33.77 4.15
C THR A 415 0.04 33.50 3.21
N GLY A 416 0.31 34.37 2.24
CA GLY A 416 1.44 34.26 1.31
C GLY A 416 2.80 34.26 2.03
N ASN A 417 2.97 35.16 3.03
CA ASN A 417 4.20 35.21 3.83
C ASN A 417 4.40 33.93 4.64
N ALA A 418 3.34 33.37 5.22
CA ALA A 418 3.39 32.12 5.97
C ALA A 418 3.68 30.93 5.05
N VAL A 419 3.10 30.91 3.86
CA VAL A 419 3.41 29.90 2.82
C VAL A 419 4.89 29.93 2.42
N ASN A 420 5.42 31.12 2.14
CA ASN A 420 6.84 31.27 1.81
C ASN A 420 7.76 30.83 2.95
N ALA A 421 7.39 31.12 4.19
CA ALA A 421 8.14 30.69 5.37
C ALA A 421 8.05 29.15 5.56
N ALA A 422 6.88 28.57 5.35
CA ALA A 422 6.69 27.12 5.41
C ALA A 422 7.49 26.39 4.30
N GLN A 423 7.53 26.94 3.10
CA GLN A 423 8.35 26.39 2.00
C GLN A 423 9.84 26.35 2.39
N ARG A 424 10.37 27.43 2.98
CA ARG A 424 11.75 27.47 3.49
C ARG A 424 11.98 26.46 4.61
N TYR A 425 11.05 26.38 5.56
CA TYR A 425 11.13 25.45 6.69
C TYR A 425 11.21 23.98 6.23
N PHE A 426 10.44 23.63 5.23
CA PHE A 426 10.46 22.28 4.65
C PHE A 426 11.54 22.05 3.59
N GLY A 427 12.45 23.02 3.36
CA GLY A 427 13.51 22.92 2.36
C GLY A 427 13.00 22.89 0.92
N LEU A 428 11.84 23.50 0.66
CA LEU A 428 11.23 23.58 -0.67
C LEU A 428 11.63 24.88 -1.37
N GLN A 429 11.60 24.86 -2.70
CA GLN A 429 11.74 26.09 -3.49
C GLN A 429 10.57 27.05 -3.15
N VAL A 430 10.90 28.33 -2.92
CA VAL A 430 9.89 29.36 -2.67
C VAL A 430 9.23 29.75 -3.99
N VAL A 431 7.96 29.41 -4.12
CA VAL A 431 7.11 29.72 -5.28
C VAL A 431 5.84 30.45 -4.83
N PRO A 432 5.23 31.33 -5.68
CA PRO A 432 4.10 32.17 -5.27
C PRO A 432 2.75 31.41 -5.20
N TYR A 433 2.81 30.13 -4.95
CA TYR A 433 1.63 29.25 -4.84
C TYR A 433 1.87 28.09 -3.87
N VAL A 434 0.76 27.47 -3.45
CA VAL A 434 0.80 26.24 -2.66
C VAL A 434 0.82 25.04 -3.60
N SER A 435 1.97 24.39 -3.68
CA SER A 435 2.13 23.16 -4.44
C SER A 435 1.53 21.94 -3.69
N PRO A 436 1.21 20.83 -4.39
CA PRO A 436 0.85 19.56 -3.74
C PRO A 436 1.88 19.11 -2.70
N THR A 437 3.17 19.30 -3.00
CA THR A 437 4.28 18.93 -2.09
C THR A 437 4.22 19.72 -0.78
N LEU A 438 4.03 21.05 -0.86
CA LEU A 438 3.91 21.87 0.34
C LEU A 438 2.67 21.50 1.14
N TRP A 439 1.51 21.35 0.47
CA TRP A 439 0.26 20.97 1.11
C TRP A 439 0.40 19.68 1.92
N ASN A 440 1.00 18.66 1.32
CA ASN A 440 1.16 17.36 1.98
C ASN A 440 2.15 17.42 3.15
N LYS A 441 3.21 18.22 3.04
CA LYS A 441 4.11 18.46 4.17
C LYS A 441 3.42 19.19 5.33
N LEU A 442 2.57 20.16 5.03
CA LEU A 442 1.76 20.86 6.02
C LEU A 442 0.71 19.93 6.64
N LEU A 443 0.04 19.09 5.84
CA LEU A 443 -0.93 18.10 6.32
C LEU A 443 -0.25 17.05 7.21
N GLU A 444 0.92 16.54 6.81
CA GLU A 444 1.73 15.62 7.62
C GLU A 444 2.09 16.26 8.97
N TYR A 445 2.57 17.50 8.95
CA TYR A 445 2.91 18.23 10.18
C TYR A 445 1.68 18.45 11.07
N TYR A 446 0.56 18.87 10.47
CA TYR A 446 -0.72 19.06 11.16
C TYR A 446 -1.17 17.78 11.86
N TYR A 447 -1.09 16.62 11.18
CA TYR A 447 -1.48 15.32 11.72
C TYR A 447 -0.72 14.94 13.00
N TYR A 448 0.58 15.25 13.07
CA TYR A 448 1.40 14.88 14.23
C TYR A 448 1.42 15.92 15.35
N ASN A 449 0.88 17.13 15.14
CA ASN A 449 1.02 18.26 16.06
C ASN A 449 -0.29 19.02 16.34
N SER A 450 -1.42 18.58 15.83
CA SER A 450 -2.74 19.18 16.09
C SER A 450 -3.41 18.65 17.34
#